data_74fa2adfc5c28affeea2344ce66ba612
#
_entry.id   74fa2adfc5c28affeea2344ce66ba612
#
_cell.length_a   1.000
_cell.length_b   1.000
_cell.length_c   1.000
_cell.angle_alpha   90.00
_cell.angle_beta   90.00
_cell.angle_gamma   90.00
#
_symmetry.space_group_name_H-M   'P 1'
#
loop_
_entity.id
_entity.type
_entity.pdbx_description
1 polymer ?
#
loop_
_entity_poly.entity_id
_entity_poly.type
_entity_poly.pdbx_seq_one_letter_code
_entity_poly.pdbx_strand_id
1 'polypeptide(L)'
;LLEKWQPRINLVSSSTLADAWRRHVLDSAQLVSFLPENDVHILDIGSGAGFPGLVLSIITGNRLTLVESDQRKTVFLQTVIRELGLTASVKNARIEVMPTLGAAIVTARALASVERLLKLLERQLPSVERCLFLKGATLQEELTVLQSYPTIEHCIYPSVTSEDGAVLELDTSRHPNTEL
;
A
#
# COMPACT_ATOMS: atom_id res chain seq x y z
N LEU A 1 16.99 -11.14 0.68
CA LEU A 1 16.48 -10.82 2.02
C LEU A 1 15.18 -11.57 2.32
N LEU A 2 14.16 -11.47 1.46
CA LEU A 2 12.85 -12.11 1.70
C LEU A 2 13.00 -13.59 2.08
N GLU A 3 13.66 -14.39 1.25
CA GLU A 3 13.87 -15.83 1.47
C GLU A 3 14.66 -16.13 2.77
N LYS A 4 15.64 -15.28 3.10
CA LYS A 4 16.46 -15.40 4.31
C LYS A 4 15.65 -15.18 5.58
N TRP A 5 14.67 -14.27 5.55
CA TRP A 5 13.86 -13.90 6.72
C TRP A 5 12.59 -14.72 6.85
N GLN A 6 12.02 -15.20 5.73
CA GLN A 6 10.78 -15.96 5.69
C GLN A 6 10.68 -17.11 6.71
N PRO A 7 11.74 -17.93 6.97
CA PRO A 7 11.66 -19.00 7.97
C PRO A 7 11.52 -18.53 9.42
N ARG A 8 11.86 -17.27 9.69
CA ARG A 8 11.83 -16.69 11.06
C ARG A 8 10.59 -15.87 11.32
N ILE A 9 10.08 -15.21 10.30
CA ILE A 9 8.86 -14.40 10.34
C ILE A 9 8.05 -14.66 9.07
N ASN A 10 6.76 -14.87 9.22
CA ASN A 10 5.86 -15.09 8.09
C ASN A 10 5.63 -13.77 7.34
N LEU A 11 6.45 -13.50 6.31
CA LEU A 11 6.41 -12.28 5.50
C LEU A 11 5.38 -12.38 4.38
N VAL A 12 5.38 -13.52 3.67
CA VAL A 12 4.47 -13.83 2.57
C VAL A 12 3.94 -15.25 2.72
N SER A 13 2.88 -15.60 1.98
CA SER A 13 2.41 -16.99 1.96
C SER A 13 3.49 -17.91 1.40
N SER A 14 3.72 -19.04 2.05
CA SER A 14 4.70 -20.04 1.60
C SER A 14 4.42 -20.53 0.18
N SER A 15 3.15 -20.61 -0.22
CA SER A 15 2.74 -21.01 -1.57
C SER A 15 3.14 -20.00 -2.66
N THR A 16 3.39 -18.73 -2.29
CA THR A 16 3.76 -17.65 -3.23
C THR A 16 5.26 -17.41 -3.30
N LEU A 17 6.05 -18.02 -2.42
CA LEU A 17 7.48 -17.78 -2.32
C LEU A 17 8.25 -18.25 -3.56
N ALA A 18 7.86 -19.40 -4.15
CA ALA A 18 8.48 -19.94 -5.36
C ALA A 18 8.28 -19.02 -6.58
N ASP A 19 7.20 -18.21 -6.59
CA ASP A 19 6.89 -17.24 -7.66
C ASP A 19 6.90 -15.81 -7.11
N ALA A 20 7.81 -15.51 -6.18
CA ALA A 20 7.85 -14.24 -5.46
C ALA A 20 8.05 -13.03 -6.41
N TRP A 21 8.79 -13.20 -7.49
CA TRP A 21 9.01 -12.14 -8.47
C TRP A 21 7.72 -11.71 -9.16
N ARG A 22 6.89 -12.65 -9.61
CA ARG A 22 5.61 -12.32 -10.23
C ARG A 22 4.58 -11.88 -9.20
N ARG A 23 4.40 -12.70 -8.14
CA ARG A 23 3.33 -12.53 -7.15
C ARG A 23 3.51 -11.35 -6.22
N HIS A 24 4.73 -10.86 -6.07
CA HIS A 24 5.01 -9.77 -5.14
C HIS A 24 5.73 -8.60 -5.80
N VAL A 25 6.82 -8.86 -6.55
CA VAL A 25 7.61 -7.76 -7.14
C VAL A 25 6.89 -7.16 -8.34
N LEU A 26 6.53 -7.95 -9.35
CA LEU A 26 5.82 -7.47 -10.54
C LEU A 26 4.42 -6.94 -10.18
N ASP A 27 3.72 -7.65 -9.27
CA ASP A 27 2.41 -7.22 -8.76
C ASP A 27 2.47 -5.83 -8.12
N SER A 28 3.54 -5.54 -7.39
CA SER A 28 3.77 -4.20 -6.83
C SER A 28 4.21 -3.19 -7.89
N ALA A 29 5.10 -3.60 -8.80
CA ALA A 29 5.68 -2.73 -9.82
C ALA A 29 4.64 -2.18 -10.81
N GLN A 30 3.53 -2.91 -11.05
CA GLN A 30 2.44 -2.41 -11.92
C GLN A 30 1.87 -1.06 -11.45
N LEU A 31 1.97 -0.74 -10.14
CA LEU A 31 1.50 0.53 -9.62
C LEU A 31 2.35 1.73 -10.06
N VAL A 32 3.56 1.52 -10.58
CA VAL A 32 4.43 2.61 -11.07
C VAL A 32 3.74 3.42 -12.16
N SER A 33 2.97 2.79 -13.05
CA SER A 33 2.25 3.47 -14.12
C SER A 33 1.12 4.41 -13.64
N PHE A 34 0.75 4.32 -12.37
CA PHE A 34 -0.26 5.17 -11.74
C PHE A 34 0.38 6.31 -10.92
N LEU A 35 1.69 6.32 -10.77
CA LEU A 35 2.38 7.37 -10.03
C LEU A 35 2.66 8.57 -10.95
N PRO A 36 2.64 9.81 -10.41
CA PRO A 36 3.07 10.98 -11.18
C PRO A 36 4.58 10.94 -11.45
N GLU A 37 5.02 11.65 -12.49
CA GLU A 37 6.44 11.72 -12.86
C GLU A 37 7.32 12.51 -11.86
N ASN A 38 6.71 13.41 -11.09
CA ASN A 38 7.39 14.19 -10.07
C ASN A 38 7.52 13.42 -8.75
N ASP A 39 8.47 13.82 -7.92
CA ASP A 39 8.66 13.26 -6.58
C ASP A 39 7.37 13.40 -5.74
N VAL A 40 6.93 12.30 -5.18
CA VAL A 40 5.71 12.22 -4.38
C VAL A 40 5.95 11.43 -3.09
N HIS A 41 5.29 11.85 -2.01
CA HIS A 41 5.32 11.08 -0.77
C HIS A 41 4.28 9.96 -0.81
N ILE A 42 4.75 8.71 -0.74
CA ILE A 42 3.93 7.49 -0.70
C ILE A 42 3.82 7.01 0.74
N LEU A 43 2.61 6.69 1.16
CA LEU A 43 2.30 6.03 2.42
C LEU A 43 1.81 4.61 2.13
N ASP A 44 2.55 3.61 2.57
CA ASP A 44 2.18 2.21 2.43
C ASP A 44 1.67 1.68 3.78
N ILE A 45 0.42 1.24 3.84
CA ILE A 45 -0.24 0.83 5.08
C ILE A 45 -0.38 -0.69 5.18
N GLY A 46 -0.11 -1.22 6.38
CA GLY A 46 -0.05 -2.67 6.59
C GLY A 46 1.06 -3.31 5.75
N SER A 47 2.21 -2.68 5.73
CA SER A 47 3.28 -2.93 4.75
C SER A 47 3.79 -4.37 4.74
N GLY A 48 3.68 -5.10 5.83
CA GLY A 48 4.06 -6.51 5.91
C GLY A 48 5.50 -6.77 5.49
N ALA A 49 5.67 -7.43 4.34
CA ALA A 49 6.96 -7.68 3.72
C ALA A 49 7.45 -6.50 2.85
N GLY A 50 6.79 -5.34 2.91
CA GLY A 50 7.16 -4.14 2.15
C GLY A 50 6.55 -4.08 0.74
N PHE A 51 5.50 -4.83 0.48
CA PHE A 51 4.80 -4.84 -0.80
C PHE A 51 3.45 -4.11 -0.70
N PRO A 52 3.18 -3.11 -1.55
CA PRO A 52 3.97 -2.66 -2.70
C PRO A 52 5.05 -1.62 -2.37
N GLY A 53 5.04 -0.97 -1.22
CA GLY A 53 5.77 0.26 -0.93
C GLY A 53 7.27 0.21 -1.25
N LEU A 54 8.01 -0.81 -0.77
CA LEU A 54 9.46 -0.91 -1.02
C LEU A 54 9.77 -1.04 -2.52
N VAL A 55 8.97 -1.80 -3.27
CA VAL A 55 9.19 -1.96 -4.72
C VAL A 55 9.01 -0.62 -5.44
N LEU A 56 7.98 0.15 -5.07
CA LEU A 56 7.76 1.47 -5.62
C LEU A 56 8.94 2.40 -5.32
N SER A 57 9.41 2.45 -4.07
CA SER A 57 10.56 3.28 -3.70
C SER A 57 11.85 2.87 -4.42
N ILE A 58 12.08 1.56 -4.63
CA ILE A 58 13.25 1.06 -5.38
C ILE A 58 13.21 1.52 -6.83
N ILE A 59 12.05 1.47 -7.49
CA ILE A 59 11.94 1.77 -8.92
C ILE A 59 11.94 3.27 -9.17
N THR A 60 11.23 4.03 -8.33
CA THR A 60 10.96 5.47 -8.59
C THR A 60 11.86 6.41 -7.80
N GLY A 61 12.47 5.95 -6.71
CA GLY A 61 13.19 6.81 -5.77
C GLY A 61 12.28 7.68 -4.89
N ASN A 62 10.97 7.58 -5.03
CA ASN A 62 10.01 8.37 -4.26
C ASN A 62 10.17 8.17 -2.75
N ARG A 63 9.92 9.25 -1.99
CA ARG A 63 9.89 9.21 -0.53
C ARG A 63 8.77 8.28 -0.06
N LEU A 64 9.11 7.36 0.85
CA LEU A 64 8.19 6.33 1.34
C LEU A 64 8.07 6.36 2.86
N THR A 65 6.84 6.27 3.36
CA THR A 65 6.56 5.91 4.76
C THR A 65 5.82 4.58 4.79
N LEU A 66 6.38 3.59 5.47
CA LEU A 66 5.79 2.28 5.70
C LEU A 66 5.17 2.26 7.10
N VAL A 67 3.92 1.83 7.22
CA VAL A 67 3.25 1.66 8.53
C VAL A 67 2.92 0.19 8.74
N GLU A 68 3.53 -0.40 9.78
CA GLU A 68 3.39 -1.81 10.13
C GLU A 68 3.29 -1.97 11.64
N SER A 69 2.33 -2.73 12.13
CA SER A 69 2.11 -2.92 13.56
C SER A 69 2.92 -4.08 14.16
N ASP A 70 3.32 -5.06 13.37
CA ASP A 70 4.19 -6.16 13.83
C ASP A 70 5.65 -5.70 13.90
N GLN A 71 6.20 -5.67 15.13
CA GLN A 71 7.55 -5.23 15.38
C GLN A 71 8.61 -6.06 14.62
N ARG A 72 8.41 -7.36 14.45
CA ARG A 72 9.36 -8.23 13.72
C ARG A 72 9.41 -7.87 12.24
N LYS A 73 8.25 -7.60 11.64
CA LYS A 73 8.16 -7.13 10.25
C LYS A 73 8.77 -5.73 10.11
N THR A 74 8.57 -4.84 11.09
CA THR A 74 9.21 -3.52 11.12
C THR A 74 10.73 -3.63 11.09
N VAL A 75 11.33 -4.54 11.87
CA VAL A 75 12.79 -4.78 11.86
C VAL A 75 13.26 -5.29 10.49
N PHE A 76 12.49 -6.17 9.85
CA PHE A 76 12.77 -6.60 8.49
C PHE A 76 12.77 -5.43 7.50
N LEU A 77 11.71 -4.60 7.52
CA LEU A 77 11.59 -3.43 6.63
C LEU A 77 12.76 -2.45 6.82
N GLN A 78 13.11 -2.13 8.07
CA GLN A 78 14.27 -1.29 8.38
C GLN A 78 15.59 -1.88 7.86
N THR A 79 15.73 -3.21 7.91
CA THR A 79 16.89 -3.90 7.35
C THR A 79 16.98 -3.75 5.85
N VAL A 80 15.84 -3.93 5.14
CA VAL A 80 15.79 -3.75 3.67
C VAL A 80 16.13 -2.31 3.29
N ILE A 81 15.53 -1.32 3.96
CA ILE A 81 15.78 0.11 3.70
C ILE A 81 17.27 0.43 3.84
N ARG A 82 17.90 -0.02 4.94
CA ARG A 82 19.31 0.22 5.20
C ARG A 82 20.21 -0.47 4.18
N GLU A 83 19.95 -1.74 3.85
CA GLU A 83 20.79 -2.51 2.92
C GLU A 83 20.71 -1.99 1.48
N LEU A 84 19.56 -1.42 1.08
CA LEU A 84 19.34 -0.88 -0.25
C LEU A 84 19.53 0.65 -0.33
N GLY A 85 19.78 1.33 0.78
CA GLY A 85 19.97 2.78 0.82
C GLY A 85 18.73 3.58 0.38
N LEU A 86 17.52 3.11 0.71
CA LEU A 86 16.27 3.73 0.26
C LEU A 86 15.92 4.99 1.05
N THR A 87 15.31 5.97 0.38
CA THR A 87 14.70 7.15 0.99
C THR A 87 13.33 6.77 1.58
N ALA A 88 13.34 5.98 2.64
CA ALA A 88 12.14 5.45 3.27
C ALA A 88 12.23 5.44 4.79
N SER A 89 11.07 5.51 5.45
CA SER A 89 10.95 5.39 6.90
C SER A 89 9.91 4.34 7.28
N VAL A 90 10.08 3.72 8.45
CA VAL A 90 9.12 2.74 9.00
C VAL A 90 8.55 3.27 10.30
N LYS A 91 7.23 3.19 10.44
CA LYS A 91 6.50 3.47 11.68
C LYS A 91 5.94 2.16 12.23
N ASN A 92 6.41 1.76 13.41
CA ASN A 92 5.83 0.62 14.11
C ASN A 92 4.58 1.06 14.88
N ALA A 93 3.46 1.12 14.20
CA ALA A 93 2.20 1.61 14.75
C ALA A 93 1.00 1.06 13.96
N ARG A 94 -0.18 1.26 14.50
CA ARG A 94 -1.43 1.15 13.75
C ARG A 94 -1.75 2.49 13.10
N ILE A 95 -2.15 2.49 11.84
CA ILE A 95 -2.36 3.73 11.06
C ILE A 95 -3.49 4.59 11.65
N GLU A 96 -4.53 3.98 12.19
CA GLU A 96 -5.70 4.67 12.75
C GLU A 96 -5.40 5.55 13.97
N VAL A 97 -4.28 5.33 14.65
CA VAL A 97 -3.87 6.15 15.81
C VAL A 97 -2.79 7.18 15.47
N MET A 98 -2.33 7.20 14.22
CA MET A 98 -1.29 8.13 13.80
C MET A 98 -1.87 9.51 13.43
N PRO A 99 -1.10 10.57 13.64
CA PRO A 99 -1.45 11.87 13.06
C PRO A 99 -1.34 11.80 11.53
N THR A 100 -1.88 12.80 10.84
CA THR A 100 -1.72 12.94 9.40
C THR A 100 -0.23 12.98 9.02
N LEU A 101 0.15 12.15 8.06
CA LEU A 101 1.54 11.99 7.62
C LEU A 101 1.89 12.83 6.38
N GLY A 102 0.90 13.50 5.79
CA GLY A 102 1.09 14.39 4.64
C GLY A 102 1.52 13.66 3.38
N ALA A 103 1.06 12.43 3.19
CA ALA A 103 1.31 11.67 1.96
C ALA A 103 0.24 12.01 0.92
N ALA A 104 0.64 12.20 -0.33
CA ALA A 104 -0.29 12.41 -1.43
C ALA A 104 -0.87 11.10 -1.96
N ILE A 105 -0.10 10.02 -1.90
CA ILE A 105 -0.52 8.69 -2.38
C ILE A 105 -0.47 7.67 -1.24
N VAL A 106 -1.55 6.89 -1.12
CA VAL A 106 -1.61 5.73 -0.20
C VAL A 106 -1.63 4.44 -1.01
N THR A 107 -0.84 3.47 -0.57
CA THR A 107 -0.87 2.12 -1.11
C THR A 107 -1.21 1.09 -0.04
N ALA A 108 -1.86 0.01 -0.45
CA ALA A 108 -2.10 -1.15 0.39
C ALA A 108 -2.26 -2.42 -0.44
N ARG A 109 -1.87 -3.56 0.13
CA ARG A 109 -2.08 -4.88 -0.44
C ARG A 109 -2.48 -5.88 0.63
N ALA A 110 -3.51 -6.70 0.37
CA ALA A 110 -3.96 -7.81 1.23
C ALA A 110 -4.17 -7.45 2.71
N LEU A 111 -4.49 -6.17 3.00
CA LEU A 111 -4.65 -5.69 4.37
C LEU A 111 -6.09 -5.86 4.87
N ALA A 112 -7.08 -5.39 4.07
CA ALA A 112 -8.47 -5.35 4.49
C ALA A 112 -9.42 -5.11 3.30
N SER A 113 -10.74 -5.17 3.53
CA SER A 113 -11.75 -4.71 2.58
C SER A 113 -11.66 -3.21 2.33
N VAL A 114 -12.25 -2.72 1.22
CA VAL A 114 -12.29 -1.28 0.88
C VAL A 114 -12.90 -0.46 2.01
N GLU A 115 -14.01 -0.93 2.59
CA GLU A 115 -14.65 -0.28 3.74
C GLU A 115 -13.68 -0.10 4.91
N ARG A 116 -12.97 -1.18 5.25
CA ARG A 116 -12.02 -1.14 6.37
C ARG A 116 -10.82 -0.27 6.07
N LEU A 117 -10.34 -0.25 4.81
CA LEU A 117 -9.23 0.62 4.39
C LEU A 117 -9.61 2.10 4.53
N LEU A 118 -10.80 2.50 4.07
CA LEU A 118 -11.28 3.88 4.21
C LEU A 118 -11.39 4.29 5.68
N LYS A 119 -11.94 3.43 6.54
CA LYS A 119 -12.00 3.66 8.00
C LYS A 119 -10.60 3.79 8.64
N LEU A 120 -9.65 2.96 8.23
CA LEU A 120 -8.27 3.03 8.71
C LEU A 120 -7.58 4.33 8.30
N LEU A 121 -7.94 4.86 7.13
CA LEU A 121 -7.34 6.07 6.54
C LEU A 121 -8.07 7.37 6.92
N GLU A 122 -9.14 7.34 7.68
CA GLU A 122 -9.98 8.50 7.97
C GLU A 122 -9.18 9.75 8.36
N ARG A 123 -8.14 9.59 9.19
CA ARG A 123 -7.24 10.69 9.58
C ARG A 123 -6.24 11.10 8.51
N GLN A 124 -5.97 10.25 7.54
CA GLN A 124 -4.99 10.50 6.47
C GLN A 124 -5.65 11.10 5.24
N LEU A 125 -6.92 10.74 4.95
CA LEU A 125 -7.66 11.15 3.76
C LEU A 125 -7.60 12.65 3.44
N PRO A 126 -7.64 13.56 4.43
CA PRO A 126 -7.55 15.00 4.14
C PRO A 126 -6.27 15.45 3.41
N SER A 127 -5.19 14.68 3.49
CA SER A 127 -3.93 14.97 2.78
C SER A 127 -3.68 14.08 1.57
N VAL A 128 -4.52 13.06 1.37
CA VAL A 128 -4.35 12.05 0.33
C VAL A 128 -5.10 12.48 -0.93
N GLU A 129 -4.40 12.50 -2.04
CA GLU A 129 -4.98 12.78 -3.36
C GLU A 129 -5.46 11.49 -4.04
N ARG A 130 -4.74 10.38 -3.79
CA ARG A 130 -5.02 9.11 -4.46
C ARG A 130 -4.69 7.91 -3.59
N CYS A 131 -5.58 6.90 -3.62
CA CYS A 131 -5.29 5.58 -3.05
C CYS A 131 -5.14 4.56 -4.18
N LEU A 132 -4.12 3.70 -4.10
CA LEU A 132 -3.84 2.62 -5.04
C LEU A 132 -3.80 1.29 -4.27
N PHE A 133 -4.85 0.51 -4.40
CA PHE A 133 -5.00 -0.74 -3.67
C PHE A 133 -4.90 -1.95 -4.60
N LEU A 134 -4.02 -2.89 -4.27
CA LEU A 134 -3.97 -4.19 -4.93
C LEU A 134 -5.02 -5.11 -4.29
N LYS A 135 -6.02 -5.48 -5.07
CA LYS A 135 -7.19 -6.24 -4.65
C LYS A 135 -7.31 -7.56 -5.39
N GLY A 136 -8.06 -8.49 -4.83
CA GLY A 136 -8.36 -9.81 -5.42
C GLY A 136 -9.81 -9.95 -5.83
N ALA A 137 -10.28 -11.19 -6.00
CA ALA A 137 -11.57 -11.57 -6.55
C ALA A 137 -12.81 -10.94 -5.87
N THR A 138 -12.71 -10.57 -4.59
CA THR A 138 -13.84 -10.00 -3.83
C THR A 138 -14.06 -8.50 -4.08
N LEU A 139 -13.25 -7.86 -4.92
CA LEU A 139 -13.30 -6.40 -5.11
C LEU A 139 -14.71 -5.90 -5.47
N GLN A 140 -15.41 -6.57 -6.39
CA GLN A 140 -16.72 -6.11 -6.86
C GLN A 140 -17.76 -6.03 -5.72
N GLU A 141 -17.71 -6.98 -4.79
CA GLU A 141 -18.58 -6.99 -3.60
C GLU A 141 -18.23 -5.85 -2.64
N GLU A 142 -16.94 -5.50 -2.56
CA GLU A 142 -16.43 -4.47 -1.67
C GLU A 142 -16.74 -3.03 -2.13
N LEU A 143 -17.02 -2.81 -3.42
CA LEU A 143 -17.27 -1.48 -3.98
C LEU A 143 -18.56 -0.82 -3.51
N THR A 144 -19.52 -1.59 -3.01
CA THR A 144 -20.81 -1.07 -2.52
C THR A 144 -20.65 0.01 -1.45
N VAL A 145 -19.57 -0.06 -0.66
CA VAL A 145 -19.26 0.95 0.37
C VAL A 145 -19.02 2.35 -0.22
N LEU A 146 -18.53 2.45 -1.46
CA LEU A 146 -18.24 3.74 -2.10
C LEU A 146 -19.49 4.60 -2.31
N GLN A 147 -20.69 4.01 -2.28
CA GLN A 147 -21.94 4.77 -2.27
C GLN A 147 -22.05 5.70 -1.05
N SER A 148 -21.38 5.37 0.06
CA SER A 148 -21.33 6.21 1.27
C SER A 148 -20.25 7.30 1.20
N TYR A 149 -19.45 7.33 0.11
CA TYR A 149 -18.37 8.28 -0.11
C TYR A 149 -18.52 8.95 -1.48
N PRO A 150 -19.58 9.77 -1.71
CA PRO A 150 -19.93 10.28 -3.03
C PRO A 150 -18.89 11.23 -3.64
N THR A 151 -17.96 11.73 -2.85
CA THR A 151 -16.87 12.58 -3.30
C THR A 151 -15.62 11.80 -3.73
N ILE A 152 -15.59 10.48 -3.51
CA ILE A 152 -14.48 9.61 -3.91
C ILE A 152 -14.84 8.97 -5.26
N GLU A 153 -14.14 9.39 -6.31
CA GLU A 153 -14.23 8.74 -7.62
C GLU A 153 -13.33 7.49 -7.63
N HIS A 154 -13.67 6.47 -8.43
CA HIS A 154 -12.84 5.27 -8.50
C HIS A 154 -12.72 4.73 -9.93
N CYS A 155 -11.58 4.10 -10.18
CA CYS A 155 -11.31 3.32 -11.39
C CYS A 155 -10.76 1.94 -11.00
N ILE A 156 -11.04 0.95 -11.84
CA ILE A 156 -10.58 -0.43 -11.66
C ILE A 156 -9.80 -0.83 -12.90
N TYR A 157 -8.60 -1.35 -12.69
CA TYR A 157 -7.73 -1.83 -13.76
C TYR A 157 -7.40 -3.31 -13.53
N PRO A 158 -7.45 -4.15 -14.57
CA PRO A 158 -7.06 -5.55 -14.44
C PRO A 158 -5.61 -5.68 -13.97
N SER A 159 -5.33 -6.63 -13.07
CA SER A 159 -3.95 -6.92 -12.67
C SER A 159 -3.18 -7.59 -13.80
N VAL A 160 -1.91 -7.21 -13.99
CA VAL A 160 -1.01 -7.87 -14.94
C VAL A 160 -0.47 -9.21 -14.40
N THR A 161 -0.72 -9.54 -13.14
CA THR A 161 -0.16 -10.72 -12.46
C THR A 161 -1.19 -11.80 -12.13
N SER A 162 -2.49 -11.47 -12.14
CA SER A 162 -3.56 -12.39 -11.75
C SER A 162 -4.86 -12.04 -12.47
N GLU A 163 -5.54 -13.05 -13.02
CA GLU A 163 -6.85 -12.89 -13.68
C GLU A 163 -7.93 -12.36 -12.73
N ASP A 164 -7.89 -12.78 -11.46
CA ASP A 164 -8.82 -12.34 -10.42
C ASP A 164 -8.34 -11.09 -9.68
N GLY A 165 -7.19 -10.56 -10.05
CA GLY A 165 -6.58 -9.39 -9.41
C GLY A 165 -6.96 -8.09 -10.09
N ALA A 166 -6.94 -7.02 -9.31
CA ALA A 166 -7.17 -5.67 -9.83
C ALA A 166 -6.37 -4.62 -9.06
N VAL A 167 -6.07 -3.51 -9.73
CA VAL A 167 -5.69 -2.25 -9.10
C VAL A 167 -6.96 -1.43 -8.94
N LEU A 168 -7.32 -1.12 -7.70
CA LEU A 168 -8.36 -0.15 -7.38
C LEU A 168 -7.69 1.19 -7.14
N GLU A 169 -7.99 2.16 -7.98
CA GLU A 169 -7.63 3.56 -7.80
C GLU A 169 -8.82 4.31 -7.22
N LEU A 170 -8.59 5.05 -6.12
CA LEU A 170 -9.56 5.99 -5.57
C LEU A 170 -8.96 7.39 -5.69
N ASP A 171 -9.69 8.31 -6.34
CA ASP A 171 -9.40 9.74 -6.33
C ASP A 171 -10.08 10.35 -5.10
N THR A 172 -9.27 10.79 -4.15
CA THR A 172 -9.71 11.39 -2.88
C THR A 172 -9.48 12.90 -2.83
N SER A 173 -8.98 13.50 -3.91
CA SER A 173 -8.61 14.92 -3.97
C SER A 173 -9.78 15.87 -3.70
N ARG A 174 -11.02 15.42 -3.93
CA ARG A 174 -12.27 16.16 -3.66
C ARG A 174 -12.93 15.79 -2.33
N HIS A 175 -12.31 14.87 -1.58
CA HIS A 175 -12.86 14.50 -0.28
C HIS A 175 -12.65 15.66 0.70
N PRO A 176 -13.70 16.16 1.37
CA PRO A 176 -13.58 17.36 2.18
C PRO A 176 -12.55 17.16 3.29
N ASN A 177 -11.63 18.12 3.40
CA ASN A 177 -10.79 18.25 4.58
C ASN A 177 -11.72 18.48 5.76
N THR A 178 -11.94 17.47 6.58
CA THR A 178 -12.58 17.65 7.87
C THR A 178 -11.54 18.34 8.74
N GLU A 179 -11.53 19.67 8.71
CA GLU A 179 -10.84 20.45 9.74
C GLU A 179 -11.47 20.05 11.06
N LEU A 180 -10.71 19.35 11.89
CA LEU A 180 -11.03 19.09 13.30
C LEU A 180 -10.59 20.29 14.14
#